data_ac9e17fc5a5b8d4f1c638b5945740a01
#
_entry.id   ac9e17fc5a5b8d4f1c638b5945740a01
#
_cell.length_a   1.000
_cell.length_b   1.000
_cell.length_c   1.000
_cell.angle_alpha   90.00
_cell.angle_beta   90.00
_cell.angle_gamma   90.00
#
_symmetry.space_group_name_H-M   'P 1'
#
loop_
_entity.id
_entity.type
_entity.pdbx_description
1 polymer ?
#
loop_
_entity_poly.entity_id
_entity_poly.type
_entity_poly.pdbx_seq_one_letter_code
_entity_poly.pdbx_strand_id
1 'polypeptide(L)'
;MKDENNISKAIEERREKVMKFESAEQKRHYMLEEPVEKLVCRLAMPTILSMLVTSFYNMADTFFVGKLDTQSTAAVGIVFSLMAIIQAIGFLFGHGSGNFISRKLGAGDIEEAEKMSAVGFFTSFMAGVAIMVGCMFFIEPLSYLLGSTETIQPYTVAYLRIILIGAPAMTASLVLNNQMRFQGSAFYAMIGIVSGAVINIVLDPILIFWCGMGVAGAALATTISQYLSFFFLLIMIRRGGNIQIRFQNFKPSLHFFIEVIRGGIPSLFRQGLASVATICLNHAAGVYGDAAIAGMSIVSRIMMFANSALIGFGQGFQPVCGFNYGAKRYERVLKAFGFCVKVAFVCLLGMAVVVYIFAPQLVTIFRKDDPDVIMVGTAALRYSVIAFPLAAWIIMCNMMLQSIGKGLKASIVASARQGIFFLPLIAILPHFFGLAGVEACQAVSDFCALTVSIPLGVSVIREMKREEREENDSDL
;
A
#
# COMPACT_ATOMS: atom_id res chain seq x y z
N MET A 1 -12.12 -19.71 -39.36
CA MET A 1 -12.60 -20.86 -38.55
C MET A 1 -11.47 -21.69 -37.90
N LYS A 2 -10.40 -22.14 -38.59
CA LYS A 2 -9.28 -22.86 -37.94
C LYS A 2 -8.40 -21.95 -37.08
N ASP A 3 -8.17 -20.71 -37.49
CA ASP A 3 -7.38 -19.74 -36.72
C ASP A 3 -8.13 -19.16 -35.52
N GLU A 4 -9.42 -18.98 -35.60
CA GLU A 4 -10.23 -18.55 -34.46
C GLU A 4 -10.32 -19.62 -33.36
N ASN A 5 -10.36 -20.91 -33.74
CA ASN A 5 -10.31 -22.03 -32.80
C ASN A 5 -8.93 -22.16 -32.15
N ASN A 6 -7.83 -21.83 -32.84
CA ASN A 6 -6.47 -21.83 -32.27
C ASN A 6 -6.26 -20.62 -31.34
N ILE A 7 -6.79 -19.48 -31.66
CA ILE A 7 -6.74 -18.29 -30.79
C ILE A 7 -7.62 -18.52 -29.57
N SER A 8 -8.82 -19.08 -29.73
CA SER A 8 -9.69 -19.45 -28.62
C SER A 8 -9.06 -20.50 -27.70
N LYS A 9 -8.44 -21.54 -28.27
CA LYS A 9 -7.67 -22.53 -27.49
C LYS A 9 -6.45 -21.92 -26.80
N ALA A 10 -5.71 -21.05 -27.45
CA ALA A 10 -4.57 -20.36 -26.85
C ALA A 10 -5.00 -19.37 -25.75
N ILE A 11 -6.18 -18.77 -25.88
CA ILE A 11 -6.80 -17.92 -24.83
C ILE A 11 -7.35 -18.79 -23.71
N GLU A 12 -7.93 -19.94 -23.99
CA GLU A 12 -8.36 -20.92 -22.99
C GLU A 12 -7.16 -21.56 -22.27
N GLU A 13 -6.13 -21.97 -22.97
CA GLU A 13 -4.86 -22.43 -22.37
C GLU A 13 -4.14 -21.31 -21.58
N ARG A 14 -4.27 -20.04 -22.01
CA ARG A 14 -3.82 -18.89 -21.20
C ARG A 14 -4.76 -18.61 -20.02
N ARG A 15 -6.06 -18.85 -20.15
CA ARG A 15 -7.04 -18.78 -19.03
C ARG A 15 -6.88 -19.95 -18.05
N GLU A 16 -6.55 -21.15 -18.52
CA GLU A 16 -6.22 -22.30 -17.65
C GLU A 16 -4.86 -22.14 -16.95
N LYS A 17 -3.96 -21.28 -17.46
CA LYS A 17 -2.71 -20.86 -16.79
C LYS A 17 -2.87 -19.83 -15.67
N VAL A 18 -4.07 -19.40 -15.32
CA VAL A 18 -4.35 -18.85 -13.99
C VAL A 18 -4.19 -19.99 -13.00
N MET A 19 -3.11 -19.96 -12.23
CA MET A 19 -2.65 -21.02 -11.34
C MET A 19 -3.79 -21.59 -10.49
N LYS A 20 -4.40 -22.68 -10.91
CA LYS A 20 -5.29 -23.50 -10.08
C LYS A 20 -4.41 -24.44 -9.27
N PHE A 21 -3.87 -23.97 -8.15
CA PHE A 21 -3.29 -24.88 -7.19
C PHE A 21 -4.43 -25.60 -6.44
N GLU A 22 -4.32 -26.90 -6.36
CA GLU A 22 -5.29 -27.74 -5.64
C GLU A 22 -4.93 -27.85 -4.15
N SER A 23 -3.65 -27.63 -3.80
CA SER A 23 -3.15 -27.71 -2.43
C SER A 23 -2.11 -26.64 -2.09
N ALA A 24 -1.95 -26.38 -0.79
CA ALA A 24 -0.89 -25.51 -0.28
C ALA A 24 0.51 -26.06 -0.56
N GLU A 25 0.66 -27.40 -0.63
CA GLU A 25 1.93 -28.06 -0.95
C GLU A 25 2.36 -27.84 -2.40
N GLN A 26 1.44 -27.97 -3.36
CA GLN A 26 1.72 -27.67 -4.75
C GLN A 26 2.17 -26.21 -4.93
N LYS A 27 1.48 -25.30 -4.22
CA LYS A 27 1.84 -23.89 -4.24
C LYS A 27 3.20 -23.64 -3.60
N ARG A 28 3.52 -24.31 -2.48
CA ARG A 28 4.84 -24.24 -1.84
C ARG A 28 5.92 -24.69 -2.80
N HIS A 29 5.75 -25.85 -3.45
CA HIS A 29 6.70 -26.35 -4.44
C HIS A 29 6.93 -25.34 -5.57
N TYR A 30 5.86 -24.79 -6.12
CA TYR A 30 5.93 -23.75 -7.15
C TYR A 30 6.71 -22.51 -6.69
N MET A 31 6.44 -22.00 -5.47
CA MET A 31 7.09 -20.81 -4.92
C MET A 31 8.59 -21.03 -4.63
N LEU A 32 9.01 -22.28 -4.43
CA LEU A 32 10.38 -22.66 -4.13
C LEU A 32 11.20 -23.09 -5.36
N GLU A 33 10.58 -23.58 -6.44
CA GLU A 33 11.31 -24.15 -7.59
C GLU A 33 11.31 -23.23 -8.81
N GLU A 34 10.23 -22.47 -9.07
CA GLU A 34 10.17 -21.59 -10.24
C GLU A 34 11.28 -20.52 -10.19
N PRO A 35 11.89 -20.11 -11.35
CA PRO A 35 12.87 -19.04 -11.40
C PRO A 35 12.34 -17.76 -10.73
N VAL A 36 13.13 -17.19 -9.81
CA VAL A 36 12.68 -16.09 -8.95
C VAL A 36 12.27 -14.85 -9.72
N GLU A 37 12.94 -14.55 -10.84
CA GLU A 37 12.66 -13.41 -11.70
C GLU A 37 11.26 -13.53 -12.32
N LYS A 38 10.93 -14.71 -12.86
CA LYS A 38 9.62 -14.99 -13.45
C LYS A 38 8.52 -14.96 -12.40
N LEU A 39 8.81 -15.53 -11.22
CA LEU A 39 7.89 -15.59 -10.10
C LEU A 39 7.55 -14.18 -9.57
N VAL A 40 8.58 -13.34 -9.35
CA VAL A 40 8.40 -11.93 -8.95
C VAL A 40 7.55 -11.18 -9.97
N CYS A 41 7.90 -11.23 -11.26
CA CYS A 41 7.15 -10.53 -12.31
C CYS A 41 5.68 -10.97 -12.35
N ARG A 42 5.42 -12.28 -12.22
CA ARG A 42 4.07 -12.84 -12.24
C ARG A 42 3.21 -12.39 -11.06
N LEU A 43 3.80 -12.28 -9.87
CA LEU A 43 3.11 -11.80 -8.67
C LEU A 43 3.02 -10.28 -8.63
N ALA A 44 3.99 -9.56 -9.19
CA ALA A 44 4.03 -8.11 -9.21
C ALA A 44 2.99 -7.50 -10.16
N MET A 45 2.72 -8.11 -11.31
CA MET A 45 1.75 -7.56 -12.28
C MET A 45 0.35 -7.32 -11.67
N PRO A 46 -0.29 -8.30 -10.99
CA PRO A 46 -1.58 -8.07 -10.34
C PRO A 46 -1.52 -7.04 -9.21
N THR A 47 -0.42 -7.02 -8.45
CA THR A 47 -0.27 -6.07 -7.33
C THR A 47 -0.04 -4.64 -7.80
N ILE A 48 0.75 -4.43 -8.86
CA ILE A 48 0.91 -3.12 -9.51
C ILE A 48 -0.46 -2.62 -10.01
N LEU A 49 -1.19 -3.49 -10.72
CA LEU A 49 -2.52 -3.13 -11.23
C LEU A 49 -3.48 -2.77 -10.09
N SER A 50 -3.50 -3.54 -9.01
CA SER A 50 -4.31 -3.24 -7.82
C SER A 50 -3.98 -1.87 -7.22
N MET A 51 -2.67 -1.56 -7.07
CA MET A 51 -2.23 -0.30 -6.50
C MET A 51 -2.58 0.90 -7.41
N LEU A 52 -2.40 0.76 -8.72
CA LEU A 52 -2.77 1.80 -9.68
C LEU A 52 -4.28 2.03 -9.70
N VAL A 53 -5.09 0.97 -9.73
CA VAL A 53 -6.56 1.07 -9.68
C VAL A 53 -7.03 1.72 -8.37
N THR A 54 -6.38 1.38 -7.23
CA THR A 54 -6.68 2.03 -5.94
C THR A 54 -6.36 3.53 -5.97
N SER A 55 -5.25 3.93 -6.58
CA SER A 55 -4.90 5.35 -6.74
C SER A 55 -5.88 6.09 -7.66
N PHE A 56 -6.32 5.42 -8.72
CA PHE A 56 -7.33 5.95 -9.65
C PHE A 56 -8.68 6.15 -8.97
N TYR A 57 -9.13 5.17 -8.21
CA TYR A 57 -10.40 5.25 -7.49
C TYR A 57 -10.40 6.39 -6.46
N ASN A 58 -9.32 6.57 -5.69
CA ASN A 58 -9.19 7.69 -4.75
C ASN A 58 -9.25 9.06 -5.44
N MET A 59 -8.71 9.16 -6.67
CA MET A 59 -8.82 10.37 -7.46
C MET A 59 -10.24 10.62 -7.99
N ALA A 60 -10.92 9.56 -8.45
CA ALA A 60 -12.29 9.65 -8.95
C ALA A 60 -13.26 10.07 -7.85
N ASP A 61 -13.16 9.49 -6.65
CA ASP A 61 -13.95 9.86 -5.48
C ASP A 61 -13.75 11.35 -5.13
N THR A 62 -12.48 11.79 -5.04
CA THR A 62 -12.17 13.21 -4.81
C THR A 62 -12.74 14.13 -5.90
N PHE A 63 -12.74 13.70 -7.15
CA PHE A 63 -13.28 14.45 -8.27
C PHE A 63 -14.81 14.59 -8.19
N PHE A 64 -15.53 13.51 -7.89
CA PHE A 64 -16.99 13.56 -7.77
C PHE A 64 -17.44 14.39 -6.57
N VAL A 65 -16.81 14.21 -5.42
CA VAL A 65 -17.08 15.00 -4.22
C VAL A 65 -16.73 16.47 -4.43
N GLY A 66 -15.65 16.77 -5.13
CA GLY A 66 -15.27 18.14 -5.49
C GLY A 66 -16.27 18.91 -6.39
N LYS A 67 -17.26 18.23 -6.97
CA LYS A 67 -18.37 18.85 -7.72
C LYS A 67 -19.57 19.21 -6.84
N LEU A 68 -19.57 18.80 -5.59
CA LEU A 68 -20.54 19.21 -4.58
C LEU A 68 -20.21 20.63 -4.08
N ASP A 69 -20.81 21.00 -2.96
CA ASP A 69 -20.49 22.25 -2.27
C ASP A 69 -19.16 22.17 -1.49
N THR A 70 -18.69 23.35 -1.05
CA THR A 70 -17.44 23.47 -0.31
C THR A 70 -17.48 22.74 1.04
N GLN A 71 -18.63 22.76 1.73
CA GLN A 71 -18.82 22.10 3.02
C GLN A 71 -18.73 20.59 2.90
N SER A 72 -19.38 20.01 1.90
CA SER A 72 -19.30 18.56 1.59
C SER A 72 -17.88 18.14 1.27
N THR A 73 -17.17 18.90 0.44
CA THR A 73 -15.77 18.62 0.07
C THR A 73 -14.84 18.68 1.28
N ALA A 74 -15.03 19.68 2.15
CA ALA A 74 -14.27 19.81 3.38
C ALA A 74 -14.55 18.65 4.36
N ALA A 75 -15.82 18.26 4.51
CA ALA A 75 -16.22 17.14 5.36
C ALA A 75 -15.53 15.84 4.95
N VAL A 76 -15.52 15.49 3.66
CA VAL A 76 -14.84 14.30 3.14
C VAL A 76 -13.33 14.37 3.38
N GLY A 77 -12.72 15.55 3.17
CA GLY A 77 -11.29 15.76 3.46
C GLY A 77 -10.93 15.52 4.93
N ILE A 78 -11.78 15.97 5.86
CA ILE A 78 -11.62 15.78 7.31
C ILE A 78 -11.71 14.29 7.66
N VAL A 79 -12.72 13.58 7.15
CA VAL A 79 -12.95 12.15 7.44
C VAL A 79 -11.89 11.26 6.83
N PHE A 80 -11.24 11.70 5.73
CA PHE A 80 -10.17 10.94 5.08
C PHE A 80 -9.02 10.59 6.04
N SER A 81 -8.73 11.45 7.02
CA SER A 81 -7.73 11.19 8.06
C SER A 81 -8.08 9.97 8.93
N LEU A 82 -9.35 9.83 9.31
CA LEU A 82 -9.83 8.65 10.05
C LEU A 82 -9.82 7.39 9.18
N MET A 83 -10.21 7.51 7.91
CA MET A 83 -10.11 6.39 6.96
C MET A 83 -8.67 5.91 6.82
N ALA A 84 -7.70 6.81 6.77
CA ALA A 84 -6.27 6.47 6.73
C ALA A 84 -5.82 5.71 7.98
N ILE A 85 -6.33 6.05 9.16
CA ILE A 85 -6.07 5.31 10.41
C ILE A 85 -6.66 3.90 10.34
N ILE A 86 -7.90 3.76 9.89
CA ILE A 86 -8.55 2.44 9.72
C ILE A 86 -7.77 1.58 8.73
N GLN A 87 -7.32 2.16 7.61
CA GLN A 87 -6.45 1.48 6.64
C GLN A 87 -5.12 1.05 7.26
N ALA A 88 -4.49 1.92 8.04
CA ALA A 88 -3.22 1.62 8.69
C ALA A 88 -3.33 0.44 9.66
N ILE A 89 -4.46 0.33 10.38
CA ILE A 89 -4.78 -0.81 11.24
C ILE A 89 -4.98 -2.08 10.38
N GLY A 90 -5.71 -1.99 9.28
CA GLY A 90 -5.86 -3.10 8.33
C GLY A 90 -4.52 -3.58 7.77
N PHE A 91 -3.61 -2.67 7.43
CA PHE A 91 -2.25 -3.00 6.98
C PHE A 91 -1.37 -3.56 8.10
N LEU A 92 -1.52 -3.09 9.34
CA LEU A 92 -0.82 -3.65 10.50
C LEU A 92 -1.12 -5.17 10.62
N PHE A 93 -2.39 -5.54 10.65
CA PHE A 93 -2.81 -6.94 10.73
C PHE A 93 -2.53 -7.70 9.43
N GLY A 94 -2.77 -7.07 8.27
CA GLY A 94 -2.61 -7.70 6.96
C GLY A 94 -1.16 -8.05 6.63
N HIS A 95 -0.23 -7.09 6.77
CA HIS A 95 1.19 -7.34 6.54
C HIS A 95 1.80 -8.16 7.68
N GLY A 96 1.39 -7.93 8.93
CA GLY A 96 1.89 -8.67 10.07
C GLY A 96 1.60 -10.15 9.96
N SER A 97 0.33 -10.53 9.79
CA SER A 97 -0.07 -11.92 9.59
C SER A 97 0.46 -12.51 8.27
N GLY A 98 0.40 -11.74 7.18
CA GLY A 98 0.81 -12.21 5.85
C GLY A 98 2.30 -12.57 5.79
N ASN A 99 3.18 -11.74 6.34
CA ASN A 99 4.62 -12.03 6.40
C ASN A 99 4.93 -13.29 7.20
N PHE A 100 4.25 -13.50 8.33
CA PHE A 100 4.38 -14.72 9.11
C PHE A 100 3.90 -15.96 8.33
N ILE A 101 2.71 -15.85 7.71
CA ILE A 101 2.13 -16.92 6.89
C ILE A 101 3.08 -17.34 5.77
N SER A 102 3.66 -16.39 5.02
CA SER A 102 4.57 -16.72 3.93
C SER A 102 5.83 -17.45 4.41
N ARG A 103 6.42 -17.04 5.54
CA ARG A 103 7.57 -17.75 6.15
C ARG A 103 7.21 -19.15 6.60
N LYS A 104 6.06 -19.32 7.28
CA LYS A 104 5.62 -20.62 7.78
C LYS A 104 5.25 -21.59 6.66
N LEU A 105 4.60 -21.09 5.59
CA LEU A 105 4.36 -21.91 4.39
C LEU A 105 5.67 -22.31 3.70
N GLY A 106 6.64 -21.41 3.63
CA GLY A 106 7.98 -21.74 3.13
C GLY A 106 8.64 -22.86 3.93
N ALA A 107 8.56 -22.78 5.26
CA ALA A 107 9.07 -23.81 6.16
C ALA A 107 8.28 -25.13 6.14
N GLY A 108 7.08 -25.17 5.53
CA GLY A 108 6.20 -26.34 5.50
C GLY A 108 5.29 -26.46 6.74
N ASP A 109 5.27 -25.45 7.61
CA ASP A 109 4.44 -25.41 8.82
C ASP A 109 3.07 -24.81 8.53
N ILE A 110 2.22 -25.63 7.89
CA ILE A 110 0.88 -25.22 7.45
C ILE A 110 -0.02 -24.93 8.65
N GLU A 111 0.10 -25.68 9.73
CA GLU A 111 -0.75 -25.54 10.93
C GLU A 111 -0.59 -24.15 11.58
N GLU A 112 0.64 -23.70 11.78
CA GLU A 112 0.94 -22.37 12.33
C GLU A 112 0.48 -21.25 11.38
N ALA A 113 0.61 -21.46 10.05
CA ALA A 113 0.12 -20.52 9.06
C ALA A 113 -1.42 -20.41 9.09
N GLU A 114 -2.15 -21.52 9.28
CA GLU A 114 -3.61 -21.52 9.43
C GLU A 114 -4.08 -20.80 10.70
N LYS A 115 -3.41 -21.04 11.83
CA LYS A 115 -3.70 -20.34 13.08
C LYS A 115 -3.49 -18.84 12.93
N MET A 116 -2.35 -18.42 12.37
CA MET A 116 -2.07 -17.00 12.13
C MET A 116 -3.07 -16.36 11.17
N SER A 117 -3.50 -17.08 10.12
CA SER A 117 -4.50 -16.59 9.18
C SER A 117 -5.82 -16.28 9.89
N ALA A 118 -6.29 -17.19 10.74
CA ALA A 118 -7.51 -17.00 11.53
C ALA A 118 -7.34 -15.86 12.55
N VAL A 119 -6.22 -15.83 13.30
CA VAL A 119 -5.94 -14.78 14.29
C VAL A 119 -5.88 -13.41 13.63
N GLY A 120 -5.14 -13.24 12.54
CA GLY A 120 -5.04 -11.98 11.82
C GLY A 120 -6.39 -11.47 11.31
N PHE A 121 -7.19 -12.37 10.71
CA PHE A 121 -8.51 -12.01 10.17
C PHE A 121 -9.51 -11.62 11.27
N PHE A 122 -9.75 -12.50 12.23
CA PHE A 122 -10.78 -12.25 13.26
C PHE A 122 -10.41 -11.08 14.16
N THR A 123 -9.13 -10.93 14.54
CA THR A 123 -8.69 -9.79 15.35
C THR A 123 -8.85 -8.46 14.60
N SER A 124 -8.50 -8.43 13.32
CA SER A 124 -8.69 -7.24 12.48
C SER A 124 -10.17 -6.88 12.31
N PHE A 125 -11.02 -7.87 12.07
CA PHE A 125 -12.46 -7.65 12.00
C PHE A 125 -13.02 -7.10 13.33
N MET A 126 -12.61 -7.70 14.46
CA MET A 126 -13.00 -7.21 15.80
C MET A 126 -12.48 -5.78 16.07
N ALA A 127 -11.25 -5.47 15.64
CA ALA A 127 -10.72 -4.12 15.73
C ALA A 127 -11.56 -3.13 14.90
N GLY A 128 -11.95 -3.49 13.68
CA GLY A 128 -12.87 -2.70 12.85
C GLY A 128 -14.24 -2.47 13.52
N VAL A 129 -14.80 -3.50 14.15
CA VAL A 129 -16.04 -3.39 14.94
C VAL A 129 -15.84 -2.49 16.15
N ALA A 130 -14.74 -2.62 16.87
CA ALA A 130 -14.42 -1.78 18.02
C ALA A 130 -14.29 -0.30 17.63
N ILE A 131 -13.63 -0.02 16.49
CA ILE A 131 -13.54 1.34 15.93
C ILE A 131 -14.94 1.84 15.55
N MET A 132 -15.74 1.05 14.84
CA MET A 132 -17.10 1.41 14.47
C MET A 132 -17.91 1.78 15.70
N VAL A 133 -18.00 0.91 16.69
CA VAL A 133 -18.80 1.09 17.90
C VAL A 133 -18.26 2.28 18.72
N GLY A 134 -16.95 2.32 19.00
CA GLY A 134 -16.33 3.36 19.79
C GLY A 134 -16.49 4.76 19.16
N CYS A 135 -16.22 4.87 17.85
CA CYS A 135 -16.38 6.15 17.15
C CYS A 135 -17.83 6.58 16.96
N MET A 136 -18.79 5.63 16.85
CA MET A 136 -20.21 5.93 16.77
C MET A 136 -20.74 6.55 18.07
N PHE A 137 -20.28 6.10 19.24
CA PHE A 137 -20.68 6.68 20.52
C PHE A 137 -20.20 8.12 20.70
N PHE A 138 -19.05 8.47 20.10
CA PHE A 138 -18.43 9.78 20.23
C PHE A 138 -18.37 10.54 18.89
N ILE A 139 -19.34 10.33 18.01
CA ILE A 139 -19.26 10.82 16.62
C ILE A 139 -19.20 12.34 16.52
N GLU A 140 -19.95 13.08 17.38
CA GLU A 140 -19.93 14.54 17.40
C GLU A 140 -18.61 15.10 17.94
N PRO A 141 -18.13 14.71 19.15
CA PRO A 141 -16.81 15.12 19.62
C PRO A 141 -15.69 14.70 18.64
N LEU A 142 -15.79 13.52 18.03
CA LEU A 142 -14.83 13.06 17.05
C LEU A 142 -14.79 13.96 15.80
N SER A 143 -15.94 14.43 15.31
CA SER A 143 -15.99 15.33 14.17
C SER A 143 -15.24 16.63 14.43
N TYR A 144 -15.39 17.21 15.61
CA TYR A 144 -14.65 18.41 16.03
C TYR A 144 -13.15 18.12 16.23
N LEU A 145 -12.80 16.97 16.83
CA LEU A 145 -11.40 16.54 17.00
C LEU A 145 -10.69 16.38 15.66
N LEU A 146 -11.40 15.92 14.63
CA LEU A 146 -10.88 15.79 13.27
C LEU A 146 -10.74 17.14 12.56
N GLY A 147 -11.29 18.23 13.09
CA GLY A 147 -11.15 19.59 12.57
C GLY A 147 -12.42 20.16 11.92
N SER A 148 -13.59 19.58 12.21
CA SER A 148 -14.87 20.12 11.73
C SER A 148 -15.23 21.43 12.42
N THR A 149 -15.75 22.39 11.66
CA THR A 149 -16.38 23.62 12.19
C THR A 149 -17.88 23.40 12.37
N GLU A 150 -18.57 24.31 13.07
CA GLU A 150 -20.03 24.22 13.25
C GLU A 150 -20.81 24.13 11.93
N THR A 151 -20.34 24.80 10.88
CA THR A 151 -20.96 24.77 9.54
C THR A 151 -20.73 23.49 8.78
N ILE A 152 -19.59 22.81 8.99
CA ILE A 152 -19.19 21.58 8.30
C ILE A 152 -19.64 20.34 9.08
N GLN A 153 -19.83 20.46 10.39
CA GLN A 153 -20.12 19.36 11.30
C GLN A 153 -21.31 18.48 10.87
N PRO A 154 -22.46 18.98 10.41
CA PRO A 154 -23.57 18.14 9.96
C PRO A 154 -23.19 17.23 8.80
N TYR A 155 -22.41 17.74 7.85
CA TYR A 155 -21.91 16.98 6.69
C TYR A 155 -20.88 15.92 7.11
N THR A 156 -19.98 16.32 8.03
CA THR A 156 -18.96 15.42 8.59
C THR A 156 -19.61 14.26 9.34
N VAL A 157 -20.58 14.51 10.21
CA VAL A 157 -21.28 13.46 10.96
C VAL A 157 -22.09 12.56 10.05
N ALA A 158 -22.77 13.10 9.03
CA ALA A 158 -23.52 12.30 8.04
C ALA A 158 -22.59 11.35 7.28
N TYR A 159 -21.43 11.85 6.83
CA TYR A 159 -20.42 11.04 6.14
C TYR A 159 -19.78 10.01 7.07
N LEU A 160 -19.33 10.43 8.26
CA LEU A 160 -18.69 9.56 9.27
C LEU A 160 -19.59 8.39 9.66
N ARG A 161 -20.87 8.64 9.92
CA ARG A 161 -21.83 7.62 10.36
C ARG A 161 -21.88 6.45 9.37
N ILE A 162 -21.87 6.74 8.07
CA ILE A 162 -21.94 5.73 7.01
C ILE A 162 -20.58 5.04 6.84
N ILE A 163 -19.48 5.80 6.81
CA ILE A 163 -18.13 5.25 6.65
C ILE A 163 -17.74 4.32 7.80
N LEU A 164 -18.10 4.66 9.03
CA LEU A 164 -17.82 3.83 10.20
C LEU A 164 -18.48 2.45 10.12
N ILE A 165 -19.67 2.34 9.51
CA ILE A 165 -20.30 1.04 9.25
C ILE A 165 -19.42 0.18 8.33
N GLY A 166 -18.68 0.80 7.41
CA GLY A 166 -17.73 0.13 6.52
C GLY A 166 -16.42 -0.31 7.20
N ALA A 167 -16.09 0.20 8.39
CA ALA A 167 -14.79 -0.04 9.01
C ALA A 167 -14.46 -1.54 9.24
N PRO A 168 -15.37 -2.41 9.69
CA PRO A 168 -15.09 -3.85 9.83
C PRO A 168 -14.78 -4.53 8.49
N ALA A 169 -15.54 -4.19 7.45
CA ALA A 169 -15.32 -4.73 6.11
C ALA A 169 -14.00 -4.24 5.53
N MET A 170 -13.64 -2.98 5.74
CA MET A 170 -12.39 -2.37 5.27
C MET A 170 -11.17 -3.03 5.90
N THR A 171 -11.12 -3.16 7.23
CA THR A 171 -9.99 -3.80 7.93
C THR A 171 -9.84 -5.26 7.54
N ALA A 172 -10.95 -6.02 7.51
CA ALA A 172 -10.95 -7.42 7.14
C ALA A 172 -10.58 -7.65 5.66
N SER A 173 -11.06 -6.81 4.74
CA SER A 173 -10.70 -6.87 3.31
C SER A 173 -9.20 -6.68 3.10
N LEU A 174 -8.59 -5.72 3.80
CA LEU A 174 -7.15 -5.48 3.74
C LEU A 174 -6.36 -6.68 4.24
N VAL A 175 -6.82 -7.33 5.31
CA VAL A 175 -6.18 -8.56 5.80
C VAL A 175 -6.32 -9.70 4.81
N LEU A 176 -7.53 -9.97 4.30
CA LEU A 176 -7.77 -11.01 3.29
C LEU A 176 -6.91 -10.82 2.04
N ASN A 177 -6.89 -9.58 1.52
CA ASN A 177 -6.09 -9.22 0.36
C ASN A 177 -4.60 -9.51 0.61
N ASN A 178 -4.07 -9.03 1.73
CA ASN A 178 -2.67 -9.23 2.08
C ASN A 178 -2.35 -10.71 2.31
N GLN A 179 -3.15 -11.44 3.09
CA GLN A 179 -2.94 -12.86 3.35
C GLN A 179 -2.94 -13.69 2.06
N MET A 180 -3.88 -13.46 1.13
CA MET A 180 -3.88 -14.15 -0.17
C MET A 180 -2.63 -13.83 -0.98
N ARG A 181 -2.22 -12.56 -1.01
CA ARG A 181 -1.02 -12.12 -1.72
C ARG A 181 0.23 -12.78 -1.15
N PHE A 182 0.39 -12.79 0.17
CA PHE A 182 1.52 -13.43 0.85
C PHE A 182 1.53 -14.96 0.72
N GLN A 183 0.41 -15.56 0.38
CA GLN A 183 0.32 -16.97 -0.01
C GLN A 183 0.61 -17.20 -1.50
N GLY A 184 1.05 -16.18 -2.26
CA GLY A 184 1.33 -16.29 -3.70
C GLY A 184 0.08 -16.20 -4.59
N SER A 185 -1.08 -15.81 -4.07
CA SER A 185 -2.35 -15.68 -4.81
C SER A 185 -2.69 -14.23 -5.16
N ALA A 186 -1.70 -13.47 -5.63
CA ALA A 186 -1.85 -12.04 -5.94
C ALA A 186 -2.97 -11.75 -6.96
N PHE A 187 -3.21 -12.64 -7.92
CA PHE A 187 -4.28 -12.48 -8.90
C PHE A 187 -5.69 -12.52 -8.27
N TYR A 188 -5.94 -13.47 -7.35
CA TYR A 188 -7.22 -13.54 -6.66
C TYR A 188 -7.43 -12.37 -5.69
N ALA A 189 -6.35 -11.93 -5.04
CA ALA A 189 -6.36 -10.73 -4.22
C ALA A 189 -6.69 -9.46 -5.03
N MET A 190 -6.13 -9.35 -6.24
CA MET A 190 -6.43 -8.26 -7.17
C MET A 190 -7.91 -8.20 -7.55
N ILE A 191 -8.52 -9.35 -7.91
CA ILE A 191 -9.94 -9.39 -8.30
C ILE A 191 -10.82 -8.74 -7.23
N GLY A 192 -10.60 -9.09 -5.95
CA GLY A 192 -11.40 -8.54 -4.86
C GLY A 192 -11.29 -7.02 -4.72
N ILE A 193 -10.07 -6.48 -4.74
CA ILE A 193 -9.82 -5.03 -4.60
C ILE A 193 -10.31 -4.25 -5.83
N VAL A 194 -9.95 -4.73 -7.03
CA VAL A 194 -10.33 -4.05 -8.28
C VAL A 194 -11.84 -4.04 -8.47
N SER A 195 -12.53 -5.13 -8.14
CA SER A 195 -14.00 -5.17 -8.20
C SER A 195 -14.63 -4.10 -7.30
N GLY A 196 -14.14 -3.95 -6.05
CA GLY A 196 -14.63 -2.91 -5.15
C GLY A 196 -14.38 -1.51 -5.71
N ALA A 197 -13.17 -1.24 -6.23
CA ALA A 197 -12.83 0.05 -6.81
C ALA A 197 -13.70 0.42 -8.03
N VAL A 198 -13.93 -0.53 -8.93
CA VAL A 198 -14.80 -0.32 -10.11
C VAL A 198 -16.24 -0.05 -9.69
N ILE A 199 -16.76 -0.82 -8.73
CA ILE A 199 -18.11 -0.62 -8.21
C ILE A 199 -18.24 0.76 -7.56
N ASN A 200 -17.25 1.21 -6.80
CA ASN A 200 -17.25 2.55 -6.19
C ASN A 200 -17.33 3.65 -7.25
N ILE A 201 -16.45 3.62 -8.27
CA ILE A 201 -16.45 4.62 -9.35
C ILE A 201 -17.81 4.68 -10.07
N VAL A 202 -18.53 3.56 -10.19
CA VAL A 202 -19.85 3.53 -10.82
C VAL A 202 -20.94 4.02 -9.85
N LEU A 203 -20.87 3.67 -8.58
CA LEU A 203 -21.89 4.05 -7.59
C LEU A 203 -21.79 5.51 -7.17
N ASP A 204 -20.60 6.12 -7.16
CA ASP A 204 -20.41 7.52 -6.78
C ASP A 204 -21.34 8.48 -7.57
N PRO A 205 -21.29 8.56 -8.91
CA PRO A 205 -22.17 9.47 -9.63
C PRO A 205 -23.65 9.12 -9.50
N ILE A 206 -23.99 7.86 -9.33
CA ILE A 206 -25.38 7.42 -9.15
C ILE A 206 -25.93 7.91 -7.82
N LEU A 207 -25.24 7.65 -6.72
CA LEU A 207 -25.72 7.97 -5.39
C LEU A 207 -25.57 9.47 -5.07
N ILE A 208 -24.50 10.09 -5.53
CA ILE A 208 -24.22 11.52 -5.30
C ILE A 208 -25.23 12.38 -6.08
N PHE A 209 -25.37 12.17 -7.39
CA PHE A 209 -26.09 13.07 -8.29
C PHE A 209 -27.49 12.57 -8.67
N TRP A 210 -27.64 11.31 -9.11
CA TRP A 210 -28.94 10.80 -9.57
C TRP A 210 -29.90 10.56 -8.41
N CYS A 211 -29.40 10.00 -7.29
CA CYS A 211 -30.22 9.83 -6.08
C CYS A 211 -30.27 11.12 -5.22
N GLY A 212 -29.47 12.13 -5.53
CA GLY A 212 -29.46 13.41 -4.81
C GLY A 212 -28.98 13.33 -3.36
N MET A 213 -28.22 12.26 -3.00
CA MET A 213 -27.77 12.03 -1.62
C MET A 213 -26.56 12.89 -1.22
N GLY A 214 -25.92 13.59 -2.18
CA GLY A 214 -24.77 14.42 -1.91
C GLY A 214 -23.63 13.69 -1.22
N VAL A 215 -23.09 14.27 -0.15
CA VAL A 215 -21.95 13.68 0.62
C VAL A 215 -22.27 12.31 1.24
N ALA A 216 -23.53 12.11 1.68
CA ALA A 216 -23.96 10.83 2.21
C ALA A 216 -23.97 9.73 1.13
N GLY A 217 -24.25 10.12 -0.14
CA GLY A 217 -24.15 9.23 -1.31
C GLY A 217 -22.74 8.73 -1.55
N ALA A 218 -21.74 9.59 -1.48
CA ALA A 218 -20.32 9.21 -1.58
C ALA A 218 -19.92 8.23 -0.46
N ALA A 219 -20.31 8.51 0.78
CA ALA A 219 -20.07 7.59 1.91
C ALA A 219 -20.72 6.22 1.70
N LEU A 220 -21.95 6.21 1.20
CA LEU A 220 -22.70 4.96 0.95
C LEU A 220 -22.08 4.15 -0.20
N ALA A 221 -21.68 4.81 -1.30
CA ALA A 221 -20.98 4.18 -2.41
C ALA A 221 -19.69 3.50 -1.93
N THR A 222 -18.89 4.20 -1.13
CA THR A 222 -17.66 3.67 -0.54
C THR A 222 -17.95 2.48 0.37
N THR A 223 -18.92 2.59 1.26
CA THR A 223 -19.27 1.51 2.20
C THR A 223 -19.79 0.28 1.49
N ILE A 224 -20.70 0.41 0.52
CA ILE A 224 -21.20 -0.70 -0.29
C ILE A 224 -20.06 -1.38 -1.03
N SER A 225 -19.19 -0.61 -1.67
CA SER A 225 -18.05 -1.11 -2.43
C SER A 225 -17.07 -1.88 -1.56
N GLN A 226 -16.83 -1.42 -0.31
CA GLN A 226 -15.99 -2.12 0.66
C GLN A 226 -16.60 -3.47 1.09
N TYR A 227 -17.90 -3.53 1.36
CA TYR A 227 -18.57 -4.80 1.67
C TYR A 227 -18.56 -5.76 0.47
N LEU A 228 -18.81 -5.26 -0.74
CA LEU A 228 -18.74 -6.11 -1.94
C LEU A 228 -17.32 -6.63 -2.18
N SER A 229 -16.32 -5.78 -2.04
CA SER A 229 -14.89 -6.19 -2.08
C SER A 229 -14.61 -7.28 -1.03
N PHE A 230 -15.09 -7.09 0.19
CA PHE A 230 -14.96 -8.07 1.28
C PHE A 230 -15.57 -9.43 0.91
N PHE A 231 -16.80 -9.44 0.40
CA PHE A 231 -17.46 -10.68 -0.03
C PHE A 231 -16.75 -11.34 -1.21
N PHE A 232 -16.28 -10.55 -2.19
CA PHE A 232 -15.49 -11.10 -3.29
C PHE A 232 -14.19 -11.73 -2.80
N LEU A 233 -13.50 -11.10 -1.85
CA LEU A 233 -12.28 -11.67 -1.25
C LEU A 233 -12.57 -12.96 -0.49
N LEU A 234 -13.69 -13.05 0.25
CA LEU A 234 -14.12 -14.27 0.93
C LEU A 234 -14.43 -15.42 -0.07
N ILE A 235 -14.95 -15.10 -1.24
CA ILE A 235 -15.15 -16.09 -2.31
C ILE A 235 -13.81 -16.50 -2.92
N MET A 236 -12.95 -15.54 -3.18
CA MET A 236 -11.66 -15.76 -3.84
C MET A 236 -10.68 -16.56 -2.97
N ILE A 237 -10.73 -16.43 -1.64
CA ILE A 237 -9.84 -17.20 -0.74
C ILE A 237 -10.08 -18.70 -0.83
N ARG A 238 -11.27 -19.13 -1.25
CA ARG A 238 -11.61 -20.55 -1.47
C ARG A 238 -10.99 -21.11 -2.75
N ARG A 239 -10.35 -20.28 -3.56
CA ARG A 239 -9.73 -20.65 -4.83
C ARG A 239 -8.21 -20.57 -4.73
N GLY A 240 -7.51 -21.28 -5.60
CA GLY A 240 -6.07 -21.19 -5.76
C GLY A 240 -5.24 -21.78 -4.61
N GLY A 241 -5.73 -22.80 -3.90
CA GLY A 241 -4.98 -23.51 -2.84
C GLY A 241 -4.61 -22.60 -1.66
N ASN A 242 -5.45 -21.61 -1.33
CA ASN A 242 -5.23 -20.75 -0.19
C ASN A 242 -5.67 -21.42 1.12
N ILE A 243 -5.03 -21.02 2.20
CA ILE A 243 -5.45 -21.38 3.56
C ILE A 243 -6.87 -20.87 3.79
N GLN A 244 -7.74 -21.76 4.23
CA GLN A 244 -9.13 -21.42 4.55
C GLN A 244 -9.20 -20.82 5.96
N ILE A 245 -9.87 -19.68 6.08
CA ILE A 245 -10.12 -19.07 7.39
C ILE A 245 -11.24 -19.87 8.08
N ARG A 246 -10.86 -20.54 9.17
CA ARG A 246 -11.79 -21.33 10.00
C ARG A 246 -11.76 -20.81 11.43
N PHE A 247 -12.93 -20.66 12.03
CA PHE A 247 -13.03 -20.21 13.43
C PHE A 247 -12.35 -21.20 14.39
N GLN A 248 -12.30 -22.48 14.05
CA GLN A 248 -11.62 -23.51 14.85
C GLN A 248 -10.11 -23.24 15.00
N ASN A 249 -9.49 -22.54 14.03
CA ASN A 249 -8.08 -22.17 14.03
C ASN A 249 -7.83 -20.84 14.75
N PHE A 250 -8.88 -20.16 15.23
CA PHE A 250 -8.74 -18.94 16.00
C PHE A 250 -8.27 -19.25 17.42
N LYS A 251 -6.95 -19.29 17.59
CA LYS A 251 -6.26 -19.55 18.87
C LYS A 251 -5.37 -18.36 19.16
N PRO A 252 -5.91 -17.21 19.64
CA PRO A 252 -5.12 -16.03 19.94
C PRO A 252 -4.10 -16.34 21.05
N SER A 253 -2.85 -15.97 20.83
CA SER A 253 -1.76 -16.08 21.79
C SER A 253 -0.89 -14.84 21.73
N LEU A 254 -0.18 -14.56 22.80
CA LEU A 254 0.76 -13.43 22.86
C LEU A 254 1.83 -13.54 21.76
N HIS A 255 2.26 -14.77 21.43
CA HIS A 255 3.20 -15.02 20.34
C HIS A 255 2.67 -14.49 18.99
N PHE A 256 1.44 -14.82 18.61
CA PHE A 256 0.86 -14.35 17.37
C PHE A 256 0.67 -12.83 17.33
N PHE A 257 0.29 -12.21 18.44
CA PHE A 257 0.18 -10.75 18.51
C PHE A 257 1.54 -10.05 18.36
N ILE A 258 2.60 -10.58 19.01
CA ILE A 258 3.96 -10.04 18.85
C ILE A 258 4.42 -10.16 17.40
N GLU A 259 4.18 -11.29 16.74
CA GLU A 259 4.55 -11.49 15.33
C GLU A 259 3.75 -10.56 14.38
N VAL A 260 2.45 -10.35 14.63
CA VAL A 260 1.63 -9.40 13.89
C VAL A 260 2.18 -7.98 14.06
N ILE A 261 2.47 -7.57 15.27
CA ILE A 261 3.04 -6.25 15.58
C ILE A 261 4.41 -6.10 14.90
N ARG A 262 5.30 -7.06 15.08
CA ARG A 262 6.65 -7.05 14.49
C ARG A 262 6.62 -6.94 12.95
N GLY A 263 5.73 -7.69 12.29
CA GLY A 263 5.59 -7.68 10.84
C GLY A 263 4.77 -6.49 10.30
N GLY A 264 3.87 -5.92 11.10
CA GLY A 264 2.92 -4.89 10.67
C GLY A 264 3.34 -3.45 10.98
N ILE A 265 4.07 -3.21 12.09
CA ILE A 265 4.52 -1.86 12.48
C ILE A 265 5.27 -1.11 11.37
N PRO A 266 6.16 -1.73 10.57
CA PRO A 266 6.81 -1.01 9.47
C PRO A 266 5.81 -0.42 8.48
N SER A 267 4.71 -1.11 8.23
CA SER A 267 3.64 -0.63 7.33
C SER A 267 2.80 0.48 7.97
N LEU A 268 2.54 0.39 9.28
CA LEU A 268 1.88 1.43 10.04
C LEU A 268 2.71 2.74 10.01
N PHE A 269 4.02 2.65 10.25
CA PHE A 269 4.90 3.82 10.17
C PHE A 269 4.97 4.40 8.76
N ARG A 270 5.12 3.56 7.75
CA ARG A 270 5.14 4.03 6.36
C ARG A 270 3.88 4.81 5.99
N GLN A 271 2.69 4.31 6.37
CA GLN A 271 1.42 4.93 6.03
C GLN A 271 1.12 6.16 6.91
N GLY A 272 1.32 6.03 8.21
CA GLY A 272 1.05 7.09 9.17
C GLY A 272 1.98 8.29 8.99
N LEU A 273 3.29 8.04 8.86
CA LEU A 273 4.26 9.11 8.66
C LEU A 273 4.11 9.81 7.30
N ALA A 274 3.68 9.08 6.26
CA ALA A 274 3.37 9.70 4.97
C ALA A 274 2.22 10.72 5.09
N SER A 275 1.19 10.42 5.88
CA SER A 275 0.08 11.34 6.13
C SER A 275 0.55 12.58 6.91
N VAL A 276 1.34 12.39 7.97
CA VAL A 276 1.93 13.49 8.75
C VAL A 276 2.85 14.36 7.87
N ALA A 277 3.70 13.71 7.07
CA ALA A 277 4.61 14.42 6.15
C ALA A 277 3.84 15.30 5.14
N THR A 278 2.72 14.82 4.61
CA THR A 278 1.87 15.59 3.70
C THR A 278 1.26 16.82 4.39
N ILE A 279 0.80 16.67 5.64
CA ILE A 279 0.28 17.80 6.42
C ILE A 279 1.36 18.85 6.64
N CYS A 280 2.55 18.43 7.08
CA CYS A 280 3.69 19.34 7.30
C CYS A 280 4.14 20.01 6.01
N LEU A 281 4.15 19.29 4.88
CA LEU A 281 4.47 19.82 3.56
C LEU A 281 3.50 20.91 3.14
N ASN A 282 2.20 20.68 3.26
CA ASN A 282 1.17 21.66 2.92
C ASN A 282 1.25 22.91 3.82
N HIS A 283 1.53 22.71 5.10
CA HIS A 283 1.71 23.83 6.03
C HIS A 283 2.95 24.68 5.68
N ALA A 284 4.08 24.03 5.39
CA ALA A 284 5.30 24.71 4.99
C ALA A 284 5.14 25.42 3.63
N ALA A 285 4.46 24.82 2.66
CA ALA A 285 4.17 25.43 1.38
C ALA A 285 3.22 26.65 1.53
N GLY A 286 2.28 26.59 2.47
CA GLY A 286 1.31 27.66 2.74
C GLY A 286 1.91 28.99 3.12
N VAL A 287 3.11 29.00 3.72
CA VAL A 287 3.85 30.23 4.05
C VAL A 287 4.23 31.01 2.78
N TYR A 288 4.36 30.31 1.64
CA TYR A 288 4.75 30.91 0.34
C TYR A 288 3.57 31.18 -0.59
N GLY A 289 2.33 31.03 -0.09
CA GLY A 289 1.10 31.36 -0.80
C GLY A 289 0.40 30.16 -1.46
N ASP A 290 -0.77 30.43 -2.01
CA ASP A 290 -1.67 29.40 -2.57
C ASP A 290 -1.08 28.68 -3.78
N ALA A 291 -0.30 29.39 -4.59
CA ALA A 291 0.39 28.79 -5.74
C ALA A 291 1.38 27.70 -5.33
N ALA A 292 2.09 27.89 -4.19
CA ALA A 292 3.00 26.88 -3.66
C ALA A 292 2.25 25.64 -3.16
N ILE A 293 1.13 25.82 -2.43
CA ILE A 293 0.28 24.70 -2.01
C ILE A 293 -0.25 23.92 -3.23
N ALA A 294 -0.76 24.63 -4.22
CA ALA A 294 -1.32 24.02 -5.42
C ALA A 294 -0.25 23.26 -6.22
N GLY A 295 0.93 23.87 -6.42
CA GLY A 295 2.07 23.22 -7.10
C GLY A 295 2.53 21.95 -6.39
N MET A 296 2.76 22.01 -5.08
CA MET A 296 3.16 20.85 -4.26
C MET A 296 2.09 19.75 -4.24
N SER A 297 0.80 20.12 -4.23
CA SER A 297 -0.31 19.16 -4.30
C SER A 297 -0.33 18.40 -5.63
N ILE A 298 -0.09 19.09 -6.75
CA ILE A 298 0.03 18.46 -8.08
C ILE A 298 1.21 17.49 -8.11
N VAL A 299 2.37 17.90 -7.62
CA VAL A 299 3.57 17.05 -7.53
C VAL A 299 3.27 15.81 -6.70
N SER A 300 2.64 15.96 -5.54
CA SER A 300 2.27 14.85 -4.66
C SER A 300 1.37 13.83 -5.37
N ARG A 301 0.41 14.28 -6.17
CA ARG A 301 -0.49 13.42 -6.95
C ARG A 301 0.27 12.64 -8.04
N ILE A 302 1.15 13.31 -8.79
CA ILE A 302 1.99 12.64 -9.81
C ILE A 302 2.88 11.58 -9.16
N MET A 303 3.56 11.95 -8.08
CA MET A 303 4.45 11.04 -7.35
C MET A 303 3.70 9.89 -6.67
N MET A 304 2.43 10.06 -6.28
CA MET A 304 1.59 9.01 -5.72
C MET A 304 1.39 7.86 -6.73
N PHE A 305 1.14 8.16 -8.02
CA PHE A 305 1.04 7.12 -9.06
C PHE A 305 2.34 6.34 -9.22
N ALA A 306 3.46 7.07 -9.31
CA ALA A 306 4.77 6.45 -9.44
C ALA A 306 5.14 5.56 -8.24
N ASN A 307 4.88 6.06 -7.02
CA ASN A 307 5.06 5.29 -5.78
C ASN A 307 4.12 4.08 -5.71
N SER A 308 2.88 4.19 -6.19
CA SER A 308 1.91 3.07 -6.20
C SER A 308 2.40 1.91 -7.07
N ALA A 309 2.97 2.20 -8.23
CA ALA A 309 3.58 1.17 -9.09
C ALA A 309 4.78 0.49 -8.39
N LEU A 310 5.67 1.28 -7.77
CA LEU A 310 6.83 0.77 -7.06
C LEU A 310 6.44 -0.09 -5.84
N ILE A 311 5.47 0.38 -5.05
CA ILE A 311 4.93 -0.38 -3.91
C ILE A 311 4.28 -1.67 -4.39
N GLY A 312 3.49 -1.63 -5.47
CA GLY A 312 2.88 -2.80 -6.08
C GLY A 312 3.92 -3.84 -6.54
N PHE A 313 5.02 -3.38 -7.15
CA PHE A 313 6.14 -4.24 -7.54
C PHE A 313 6.79 -4.90 -6.32
N GLY A 314 7.11 -4.14 -5.29
CA GLY A 314 7.67 -4.67 -4.06
C GLY A 314 6.72 -5.61 -3.30
N GLN A 315 5.43 -5.35 -3.36
CA GLN A 315 4.41 -6.25 -2.80
C GLN A 315 4.37 -7.62 -3.51
N GLY A 316 4.70 -7.69 -4.80
CA GLY A 316 4.89 -8.94 -5.53
C GLY A 316 6.15 -9.70 -5.12
N PHE A 317 7.21 -8.99 -4.73
CA PHE A 317 8.45 -9.57 -4.21
C PHE A 317 8.29 -10.18 -2.80
N GLN A 318 7.49 -9.57 -1.92
CA GLN A 318 7.36 -9.98 -0.53
C GLN A 318 7.04 -11.47 -0.31
N PRO A 319 6.04 -12.08 -0.98
CA PRO A 319 5.76 -13.52 -0.84
C PRO A 319 6.93 -14.38 -1.31
N VAL A 320 7.62 -14.02 -2.38
CA VAL A 320 8.81 -14.76 -2.87
C VAL A 320 9.90 -14.74 -1.82
N CYS A 321 10.16 -13.58 -1.23
CA CYS A 321 11.12 -13.40 -0.14
C CYS A 321 10.73 -14.25 1.08
N GLY A 322 9.47 -14.16 1.54
CA GLY A 322 9.00 -14.85 2.75
C GLY A 322 9.05 -16.38 2.61
N PHE A 323 8.59 -16.94 1.49
CA PHE A 323 8.64 -18.39 1.24
C PHE A 323 10.07 -18.93 1.21
N ASN A 324 10.95 -18.28 0.42
CA ASN A 324 12.33 -18.75 0.28
C ASN A 324 13.13 -18.57 1.58
N TYR A 325 12.88 -17.48 2.36
CA TYR A 325 13.49 -17.30 3.67
C TYR A 325 13.01 -18.35 4.68
N GLY A 326 11.69 -18.65 4.71
CA GLY A 326 11.13 -19.69 5.57
C GLY A 326 11.66 -21.09 5.24
N ALA A 327 11.95 -21.37 3.98
CA ALA A 327 12.57 -22.60 3.51
C ALA A 327 14.11 -22.61 3.63
N LYS A 328 14.71 -21.57 4.24
CA LYS A 328 16.16 -21.36 4.38
C LYS A 328 16.95 -21.28 3.06
N ARG A 329 16.27 -21.01 1.94
CA ARG A 329 16.90 -20.84 0.62
C ARG A 329 17.40 -19.42 0.43
N TYR A 330 18.42 -19.03 1.18
CA TYR A 330 18.91 -17.65 1.26
C TYR A 330 19.46 -17.11 -0.06
N GLU A 331 20.14 -17.95 -0.86
CA GLU A 331 20.60 -17.58 -2.20
C GLU A 331 19.46 -17.07 -3.08
N ARG A 332 18.30 -17.76 -3.06
CA ARG A 332 17.13 -17.35 -3.84
C ARG A 332 16.51 -16.04 -3.34
N VAL A 333 16.53 -15.79 -2.03
CA VAL A 333 16.11 -14.50 -1.44
C VAL A 333 16.99 -13.37 -1.95
N LEU A 334 18.31 -13.56 -1.91
CA LEU A 334 19.28 -12.56 -2.35
C LEU A 334 19.21 -12.29 -3.86
N LYS A 335 19.02 -13.35 -4.65
CA LYS A 335 18.81 -13.25 -6.10
C LYS A 335 17.54 -12.48 -6.43
N ALA A 336 16.40 -12.79 -5.76
CA ALA A 336 15.16 -12.09 -5.94
C ALA A 336 15.28 -10.60 -5.52
N PHE A 337 15.93 -10.32 -4.40
CA PHE A 337 16.20 -8.96 -3.94
C PHE A 337 17.03 -8.15 -4.95
N GLY A 338 18.16 -8.71 -5.38
CA GLY A 338 19.04 -8.06 -6.37
C GLY A 338 18.32 -7.79 -7.70
N PHE A 339 17.52 -8.75 -8.18
CA PHE A 339 16.66 -8.56 -9.35
C PHE A 339 15.67 -7.41 -9.16
N CYS A 340 14.95 -7.39 -8.03
CA CYS A 340 13.94 -6.36 -7.74
C CYS A 340 14.56 -4.96 -7.65
N VAL A 341 15.69 -4.82 -6.95
CA VAL A 341 16.39 -3.53 -6.85
C VAL A 341 16.83 -3.05 -8.22
N LYS A 342 17.43 -3.95 -9.03
CA LYS A 342 17.92 -3.60 -10.39
C LYS A 342 16.77 -3.17 -11.30
N VAL A 343 15.69 -3.94 -11.36
CA VAL A 343 14.53 -3.64 -12.21
C VAL A 343 13.85 -2.36 -11.75
N ALA A 344 13.59 -2.22 -10.45
CA ALA A 344 12.98 -1.00 -9.90
C ALA A 344 13.87 0.23 -10.20
N PHE A 345 15.18 0.14 -9.99
CA PHE A 345 16.11 1.25 -10.25
C PHE A 345 16.08 1.68 -11.73
N VAL A 346 16.16 0.73 -12.65
CA VAL A 346 16.14 1.02 -14.10
C VAL A 346 14.79 1.64 -14.51
N CYS A 347 13.68 1.08 -14.04
CA CYS A 347 12.35 1.62 -14.34
C CYS A 347 12.15 3.03 -13.76
N LEU A 348 12.56 3.25 -12.51
CA LEU A 348 12.44 4.56 -11.87
C LEU A 348 13.38 5.59 -12.50
N LEU A 349 14.57 5.20 -12.91
CA LEU A 349 15.50 6.07 -13.63
C LEU A 349 14.90 6.50 -14.99
N GLY A 350 14.37 5.54 -15.76
CA GLY A 350 13.69 5.85 -17.01
C GLY A 350 12.49 6.78 -16.80
N MET A 351 11.66 6.51 -15.78
CA MET A 351 10.54 7.37 -15.43
C MET A 351 11.02 8.76 -14.98
N ALA A 352 12.08 8.85 -14.18
CA ALA A 352 12.65 10.11 -13.72
C ALA A 352 13.12 10.99 -14.88
N VAL A 353 13.79 10.40 -15.87
CA VAL A 353 14.22 11.12 -17.09
C VAL A 353 13.01 11.66 -17.86
N VAL A 354 12.00 10.83 -18.10
CA VAL A 354 10.79 11.26 -18.81
C VAL A 354 10.06 12.36 -18.06
N VAL A 355 9.83 12.18 -16.75
CA VAL A 355 9.11 13.17 -15.92
C VAL A 355 9.92 14.46 -15.80
N TYR A 356 11.26 14.39 -15.71
CA TYR A 356 12.11 15.58 -15.65
C TYR A 356 12.01 16.45 -16.92
N ILE A 357 12.00 15.79 -18.10
CA ILE A 357 11.90 16.48 -19.40
C ILE A 357 10.49 17.07 -19.56
N PHE A 358 9.44 16.30 -19.26
CA PHE A 358 8.07 16.70 -19.46
C PHE A 358 7.40 17.34 -18.22
N ALA A 359 8.20 17.74 -17.21
CA ALA A 359 7.66 18.29 -15.96
C ALA A 359 6.71 19.50 -16.17
N PRO A 360 7.03 20.50 -17.01
CA PRO A 360 6.11 21.61 -17.25
C PRO A 360 4.78 21.16 -17.86
N GLN A 361 4.82 20.25 -18.85
CA GLN A 361 3.64 19.74 -19.52
C GLN A 361 2.77 18.94 -18.56
N LEU A 362 3.38 18.10 -17.70
CA LEU A 362 2.67 17.31 -16.71
C LEU A 362 1.95 18.18 -15.69
N VAL A 363 2.59 19.24 -15.20
CA VAL A 363 1.95 20.20 -14.27
C VAL A 363 0.82 20.96 -14.98
N THR A 364 1.03 21.38 -16.23
CA THR A 364 0.02 22.10 -17.03
C THR A 364 -1.25 21.28 -17.30
N ILE A 365 -1.16 19.95 -17.34
CA ILE A 365 -2.37 19.08 -17.45
C ILE A 365 -3.33 19.33 -16.28
N PHE A 366 -2.82 19.60 -15.09
CA PHE A 366 -3.63 19.84 -13.90
C PHE A 366 -4.08 21.30 -13.73
N ARG A 367 -3.23 22.25 -14.16
CA ARG A 367 -3.51 23.68 -14.03
C ARG A 367 -2.90 24.42 -15.23
N LYS A 368 -3.75 24.97 -16.11
CA LYS A 368 -3.31 25.66 -17.34
C LYS A 368 -3.15 27.17 -17.17
N ASP A 369 -3.92 27.76 -16.26
CA ASP A 369 -4.17 29.20 -16.24
C ASP A 369 -3.36 29.94 -15.16
N ASP A 370 -2.42 29.26 -14.48
CA ASP A 370 -1.65 29.84 -13.38
C ASP A 370 -0.15 29.60 -13.59
N PRO A 371 0.60 30.59 -14.11
CA PRO A 371 2.04 30.46 -14.35
C PRO A 371 2.85 30.19 -13.09
N ASP A 372 2.44 30.73 -11.93
CA ASP A 372 3.17 30.55 -10.67
C ASP A 372 3.05 29.10 -10.19
N VAL A 373 1.86 28.49 -10.30
CA VAL A 373 1.67 27.06 -9.99
C VAL A 373 2.49 26.18 -10.93
N ILE A 374 2.58 26.53 -12.23
CA ILE A 374 3.38 25.78 -13.20
C ILE A 374 4.86 25.88 -12.86
N MET A 375 5.34 27.06 -12.49
CA MET A 375 6.75 27.29 -12.12
C MET A 375 7.13 26.49 -10.87
N VAL A 376 6.40 26.64 -9.78
CA VAL A 376 6.64 25.91 -8.52
C VAL A 376 6.50 24.40 -8.72
N GLY A 377 5.42 23.95 -9.33
CA GLY A 377 5.17 22.53 -9.57
C GLY A 377 6.24 21.88 -10.45
N THR A 378 6.74 22.59 -11.47
CA THR A 378 7.82 22.11 -12.33
C THR A 378 9.13 21.95 -11.56
N ALA A 379 9.52 22.95 -10.76
CA ALA A 379 10.73 22.90 -9.95
C ALA A 379 10.66 21.75 -8.92
N ALA A 380 9.59 21.69 -8.15
CA ALA A 380 9.36 20.66 -7.15
C ALA A 380 9.32 19.23 -7.75
N LEU A 381 8.68 19.06 -8.92
CA LEU A 381 8.65 17.78 -9.61
C LEU A 381 10.04 17.34 -10.07
N ARG A 382 10.84 18.27 -10.62
CA ARG A 382 12.22 17.99 -11.01
C ARG A 382 13.09 17.59 -9.84
N TYR A 383 13.01 18.28 -8.69
CA TYR A 383 13.73 17.88 -7.48
C TYR A 383 13.31 16.48 -7.01
N SER A 384 12.02 16.22 -6.97
CA SER A 384 11.47 14.92 -6.49
C SER A 384 11.96 13.75 -7.35
N VAL A 385 12.00 13.89 -8.68
CA VAL A 385 12.39 12.78 -9.56
C VAL A 385 13.88 12.51 -9.62
N ILE A 386 14.75 13.48 -9.28
CA ILE A 386 16.21 13.26 -9.20
C ILE A 386 16.56 12.19 -8.17
N ALA A 387 15.93 12.23 -7.00
CA ALA A 387 16.16 11.24 -5.94
C ALA A 387 15.31 9.98 -6.09
N PHE A 388 14.30 9.97 -6.96
CA PHE A 388 13.33 8.88 -7.06
C PHE A 388 13.96 7.51 -7.37
N PRO A 389 15.00 7.35 -8.20
CA PRO A 389 15.66 6.06 -8.38
C PRO A 389 16.22 5.45 -7.09
N LEU A 390 16.58 6.28 -6.10
CA LEU A 390 17.07 5.82 -4.79
C LEU A 390 15.99 5.09 -3.99
N ALA A 391 14.72 5.42 -4.22
CA ALA A 391 13.58 4.75 -3.62
C ALA A 391 13.53 3.25 -3.95
N ALA A 392 14.13 2.82 -5.06
CA ALA A 392 14.23 1.41 -5.42
C ALA A 392 14.92 0.60 -4.31
N TRP A 393 16.10 1.06 -3.84
CA TRP A 393 16.78 0.38 -2.74
C TRP A 393 16.01 0.51 -1.43
N ILE A 394 15.59 1.71 -1.07
CA ILE A 394 14.95 1.98 0.23
C ILE A 394 13.69 1.13 0.40
N ILE A 395 12.82 1.08 -0.60
CA ILE A 395 11.53 0.37 -0.53
C ILE A 395 11.76 -1.14 -0.62
N MET A 396 12.62 -1.63 -1.51
CA MET A 396 12.90 -3.07 -1.62
C MET A 396 13.60 -3.58 -0.36
N CYS A 397 14.54 -2.84 0.20
CA CYS A 397 15.19 -3.17 1.48
C CYS A 397 14.17 -3.21 2.63
N ASN A 398 13.30 -2.21 2.75
CA ASN A 398 12.24 -2.21 3.76
C ASN A 398 11.35 -3.44 3.65
N MET A 399 10.90 -3.79 2.43
CA MET A 399 10.02 -4.92 2.19
C MET A 399 10.73 -6.28 2.42
N MET A 400 12.01 -6.40 2.08
CA MET A 400 12.81 -7.57 2.42
C MET A 400 12.89 -7.75 3.94
N LEU A 401 13.33 -6.70 4.67
CA LEU A 401 13.46 -6.74 6.12
C LEU A 401 12.13 -7.10 6.81
N GLN A 402 11.02 -6.58 6.30
CA GLN A 402 9.68 -6.87 6.80
C GLN A 402 9.31 -8.35 6.54
N SER A 403 9.57 -8.87 5.34
CA SER A 403 9.21 -10.24 4.95
C SER A 403 9.98 -11.31 5.72
N ILE A 404 11.26 -11.05 6.01
CA ILE A 404 12.10 -11.97 6.80
C ILE A 404 11.89 -11.84 8.32
N GLY A 405 11.00 -10.95 8.78
CA GLY A 405 10.67 -10.79 10.21
C GLY A 405 11.62 -9.88 10.99
N LYS A 406 12.54 -9.14 10.36
CA LYS A 406 13.41 -8.16 11.02
C LYS A 406 12.67 -6.83 11.26
N GLY A 407 11.56 -6.89 12.00
CA GLY A 407 10.59 -5.80 12.17
C GLY A 407 11.19 -4.48 12.67
N LEU A 408 12.13 -4.50 13.61
CA LEU A 408 12.78 -3.28 14.10
C LEU A 408 13.60 -2.59 13.00
N LYS A 409 14.45 -3.34 12.27
CA LYS A 409 15.22 -2.80 11.15
C LYS A 409 14.31 -2.29 10.04
N ALA A 410 13.22 -3.02 9.74
CA ALA A 410 12.22 -2.59 8.77
C ALA A 410 11.50 -1.30 9.21
N SER A 411 11.18 -1.15 10.49
CA SER A 411 10.54 0.06 11.04
C SER A 411 11.46 1.28 10.97
N ILE A 412 12.75 1.11 11.24
CA ILE A 412 13.73 2.20 11.09
C ILE A 412 13.79 2.67 9.63
N VAL A 413 13.91 1.75 8.67
CA VAL A 413 13.94 2.09 7.23
C VAL A 413 12.61 2.72 6.78
N ALA A 414 11.46 2.21 7.25
CA ALA A 414 10.16 2.78 6.94
C ALA A 414 9.99 4.20 7.47
N SER A 415 10.48 4.47 8.69
CA SER A 415 10.39 5.78 9.34
C SER A 415 11.42 6.76 8.80
N ALA A 416 12.56 6.29 8.29
CA ALA A 416 13.64 7.15 7.83
C ALA A 416 13.19 8.14 6.75
N ARG A 417 12.47 7.66 5.75
CA ARG A 417 12.07 8.42 4.56
C ARG A 417 11.07 9.54 4.86
N GLN A 418 10.01 9.26 5.61
CA GLN A 418 8.87 10.17 5.82
C GLN A 418 8.81 10.76 7.24
N GLY A 419 9.55 10.18 8.18
CA GLY A 419 9.56 10.60 9.57
C GLY A 419 10.89 11.19 9.99
N ILE A 420 11.90 10.34 10.21
CA ILE A 420 13.16 10.70 10.85
C ILE A 420 13.88 11.85 10.11
N PHE A 421 13.90 11.81 8.79
CA PHE A 421 14.58 12.85 8.00
C PHE A 421 13.60 13.89 7.45
N PHE A 422 12.47 13.50 6.88
CA PHE A 422 11.56 14.44 6.24
C PHE A 422 11.03 15.51 7.21
N LEU A 423 10.53 15.10 8.38
CA LEU A 423 9.90 16.04 9.32
C LEU A 423 10.86 17.10 9.85
N PRO A 424 12.10 16.78 10.26
CA PRO A 424 13.06 17.83 10.59
C PRO A 424 13.48 18.69 9.38
N LEU A 425 13.69 18.07 8.21
CA LEU A 425 14.11 18.77 7.02
C LEU A 425 13.08 19.77 6.52
N ILE A 426 11.77 19.44 6.57
CA ILE A 426 10.71 20.36 6.15
C ILE A 426 10.58 21.57 7.09
N ALA A 427 11.05 21.47 8.32
CA ALA A 427 11.14 22.61 9.24
C ALA A 427 12.42 23.43 9.03
N ILE A 428 13.54 22.79 8.67
CA ILE A 428 14.87 23.43 8.59
C ILE A 428 15.13 24.01 7.21
N LEU A 429 14.95 23.25 6.12
CA LEU A 429 15.34 23.67 4.76
C LEU A 429 14.64 24.95 4.29
N PRO A 430 13.33 25.14 4.55
CA PRO A 430 12.66 26.38 4.15
C PRO A 430 13.23 27.62 4.84
N HIS A 431 13.78 27.47 6.04
CA HIS A 431 14.40 28.60 6.76
C HIS A 431 15.68 29.11 6.05
N PHE A 432 16.46 28.19 5.43
CA PHE A 432 17.71 28.55 4.74
C PHE A 432 17.54 28.82 3.24
N PHE A 433 16.63 28.10 2.59
CA PHE A 433 16.48 28.10 1.12
C PHE A 433 15.12 28.58 0.64
N GLY A 434 14.23 29.04 1.55
CA GLY A 434 12.91 29.51 1.19
C GLY A 434 12.07 28.40 0.52
N LEU A 435 11.31 28.75 -0.51
CA LEU A 435 10.46 27.83 -1.25
C LEU A 435 11.24 26.65 -1.85
N ALA A 436 12.45 26.87 -2.37
CA ALA A 436 13.30 25.79 -2.89
C ALA A 436 13.63 24.73 -1.83
N GLY A 437 13.68 25.11 -0.56
CA GLY A 437 13.82 24.18 0.56
C GLY A 437 12.60 23.27 0.74
N VAL A 438 11.39 23.78 0.52
CA VAL A 438 10.15 22.98 0.53
C VAL A 438 10.14 21.99 -0.64
N GLU A 439 10.45 22.49 -1.84
CA GLU A 439 10.46 21.71 -3.09
C GLU A 439 11.48 20.57 -3.08
N ALA A 440 12.66 20.79 -2.52
CA ALA A 440 13.76 19.81 -2.48
C ALA A 440 13.69 18.87 -1.26
N CYS A 441 12.84 19.14 -0.27
CA CYS A 441 12.82 18.44 1.01
C CYS A 441 12.71 16.91 0.85
N GLN A 442 11.83 16.43 -0.01
CA GLN A 442 11.66 14.98 -0.25
C GLN A 442 12.91 14.35 -0.86
N ALA A 443 13.55 15.05 -1.80
CA ALA A 443 14.79 14.55 -2.42
C ALA A 443 15.92 14.42 -1.40
N VAL A 444 16.12 15.43 -0.57
CA VAL A 444 17.15 15.41 0.49
C VAL A 444 16.84 14.31 1.51
N SER A 445 15.58 14.15 1.88
CA SER A 445 15.15 13.08 2.79
C SER A 445 15.43 11.69 2.22
N ASP A 446 15.21 11.46 0.92
CA ASP A 446 15.48 10.20 0.25
C ASP A 446 17.00 9.89 0.23
N PHE A 447 17.87 10.88 0.01
CA PHE A 447 19.32 10.72 0.16
C PHE A 447 19.72 10.34 1.59
N CYS A 448 19.17 11.01 2.59
CA CYS A 448 19.44 10.67 4.00
C CYS A 448 18.90 9.28 4.36
N ALA A 449 17.72 8.90 3.90
CA ALA A 449 17.15 7.58 4.14
C ALA A 449 18.00 6.46 3.50
N LEU A 450 18.62 6.73 2.36
CA LEU A 450 19.54 5.79 1.70
C LEU A 450 20.75 5.48 2.60
N THR A 451 21.35 6.48 3.25
CA THR A 451 22.52 6.30 4.13
C THR A 451 22.23 5.38 5.33
N VAL A 452 20.99 5.33 5.80
CA VAL A 452 20.55 4.43 6.87
C VAL A 452 20.15 3.06 6.32
N SER A 453 19.46 3.03 5.17
CA SER A 453 18.94 1.77 4.62
C SER A 453 20.04 0.86 4.06
N ILE A 454 21.13 1.41 3.52
CA ILE A 454 22.26 0.62 2.99
C ILE A 454 22.93 -0.22 4.10
N PRO A 455 23.42 0.35 5.22
CA PRO A 455 24.03 -0.45 6.28
C PRO A 455 23.11 -1.52 6.85
N LEU A 456 21.83 -1.20 7.06
CA LEU A 456 20.85 -2.15 7.59
C LEU A 456 20.59 -3.29 6.61
N GLY A 457 20.43 -2.99 5.31
CA GLY A 457 20.25 -4.00 4.28
C GLY A 457 21.48 -4.88 4.13
N VAL A 458 22.67 -4.29 4.02
CA VAL A 458 23.95 -5.02 3.89
C VAL A 458 24.23 -5.90 5.11
N SER A 459 23.90 -5.44 6.32
CA SER A 459 24.01 -6.22 7.54
C SER A 459 23.23 -7.54 7.45
N VAL A 460 21.98 -7.49 6.95
CA VAL A 460 21.13 -8.67 6.85
C VAL A 460 21.53 -9.56 5.65
N ILE A 461 21.99 -8.97 4.55
CA ILE A 461 22.54 -9.72 3.43
C ILE A 461 23.77 -10.54 3.87
N ARG A 462 24.65 -9.95 4.71
CA ARG A 462 25.80 -10.66 5.27
C ARG A 462 25.38 -11.75 6.25
N GLU A 463 24.37 -11.51 7.06
CA GLU A 463 23.80 -12.50 7.98
C GLU A 463 23.28 -13.72 7.21
N MET A 464 22.45 -13.52 6.18
CA MET A 464 21.94 -14.61 5.33
C MET A 464 23.05 -15.41 4.64
N LYS A 465 24.09 -14.73 4.12
CA LYS A 465 25.24 -15.40 3.49
C LYS A 465 26.07 -16.22 4.47
N ARG A 466 26.10 -15.83 5.73
CA ARG A 466 26.80 -16.59 6.78
C ARG A 466 25.99 -17.83 7.15
N GLU A 467 24.69 -17.67 7.38
CA GLU A 467 23.77 -18.79 7.69
C GLU A 467 23.79 -19.84 6.57
N GLU A 468 23.83 -19.42 5.32
CA GLU A 468 23.94 -20.31 4.16
C GLU A 468 25.24 -21.11 4.12
N ARG A 469 26.37 -20.51 4.48
CA ARG A 469 27.65 -21.20 4.58
C ARG A 469 27.67 -22.23 5.70
N GLU A 470 27.17 -21.83 6.88
CA GLU A 470 27.09 -22.71 8.05
C GLU A 470 26.19 -23.94 7.78
N GLU A 471 25.12 -23.77 7.00
CA GLU A 471 24.23 -24.88 6.60
C GLU A 471 24.92 -25.81 5.58
N ASN A 472 25.60 -25.27 4.58
CA ASN A 472 26.37 -26.06 3.59
C ASN A 472 27.53 -26.83 4.23
N ASP A 473 28.19 -26.24 5.25
CA ASP A 473 29.29 -26.90 5.98
C ASP A 473 28.76 -28.00 6.93
N SER A 474 27.50 -27.93 7.36
CA SER A 474 26.88 -28.95 8.22
C SER A 474 26.36 -30.18 7.45
N ASP A 475 26.15 -30.02 6.14
CA ASP A 475 25.69 -31.10 5.23
C ASP A 475 26.86 -31.89 4.61
N LEU A 476 28.12 -31.46 4.83
CA LEU A 476 29.38 -32.16 4.44
C LEU A 476 29.93 -32.96 5.61
#